data_0032cbe9d238a8b968883adc6b5485b3
#
_entry.id   0032cbe9d238a8b968883adc6b5485b3
#
_cell.length_a   1.000
_cell.length_b   1.000
_cell.length_c   1.000
_cell.angle_alpha   90.00
_cell.angle_beta   90.00
_cell.angle_gamma   90.00
#
_symmetry.space_group_name_H-M   'P 1'
#
loop_
_entity.id
_entity.type
_entity.pdbx_description
1 polymer ?
#
loop_
_entity_poly.entity_id
_entity_poly.type
_entity_poly.pdbx_seq_one_letter_code
_entity_poly.pdbx_strand_id
1 'polypeptide(L)'
;MCQAQSGYWVQWKSNQSHSDAEWKEFISKNSGEKYLDSIQNSFLQEGYLEIFATLEELAKDSVKVSFELGKKYFWKKISLGNVPQEFSKTIIPTTQEYASASKWMQQVVTEAENNGFPFAQIKLDSIQRDGNALSAIFNFDSGPLILWDSVEVGGDTKTQEKFLQNITGIRPGLPFSQKQLDEANLMLSRSPYFVQIQPAKVDFQIKKAQPTFTLRDRNTNVLDGIIGLLPNANVPGKMLITGQLDLELYHLGGKGRDIAMHWQRLNVATQALDISAKESFLFNSPLDVSIGFNLYKQDSTFLNRYLSLDFGYRPSYTSYLRFFARRQSSAVLNTEEYVESIELPDVADYRWNQYGIGWNWNKLDSPYFPRRGFLITSEFALGNKKIIENTGFPPEVYVGVDLNTPQYLGKAQLEKHIFIKPSWGMWLRASGGFTQNENLLLNDLFRLGGLKSNRGFN
;
A
#
# COMPACT_ATOMS: atom_id res chain seq x y z
N MET A 1 -5.55 18.51 -42.78
CA MET A 1 -6.92 18.00 -42.85
C MET A 1 -6.99 16.75 -41.99
N CYS A 2 -7.52 16.85 -40.77
CA CYS A 2 -7.88 15.69 -39.98
C CYS A 2 -9.14 15.10 -40.61
N GLN A 3 -9.03 13.92 -41.23
CA GLN A 3 -10.18 13.08 -41.52
C GLN A 3 -10.80 12.71 -40.19
N ALA A 4 -12.04 13.16 -39.94
CA ALA A 4 -12.86 12.64 -38.86
C ALA A 4 -13.04 11.15 -39.15
N GLN A 5 -12.49 10.26 -38.29
CA GLN A 5 -12.82 8.85 -38.32
C GLN A 5 -14.31 8.75 -38.03
N SER A 6 -15.10 8.33 -39.01
CA SER A 6 -16.51 8.02 -38.84
C SER A 6 -16.60 6.87 -37.83
N GLY A 7 -17.26 7.08 -36.69
CA GLY A 7 -17.47 6.06 -35.68
C GLY A 7 -18.31 4.90 -36.24
N TYR A 8 -18.12 3.71 -35.73
CA TYR A 8 -18.95 2.55 -36.04
C TYR A 8 -20.10 2.46 -35.05
N TRP A 9 -21.34 2.43 -35.52
CA TRP A 9 -22.53 2.50 -34.69
C TRP A 9 -23.19 1.16 -34.54
N VAL A 10 -23.56 0.78 -33.32
CA VAL A 10 -24.22 -0.47 -33.00
C VAL A 10 -25.48 -0.22 -32.21
N GLN A 11 -26.58 -0.86 -32.66
CA GLN A 11 -27.84 -0.97 -31.92
C GLN A 11 -28.21 -2.42 -31.81
N TRP A 12 -28.79 -2.81 -30.68
CA TRP A 12 -29.33 -4.18 -30.53
C TRP A 12 -30.71 -4.18 -29.90
N LYS A 13 -31.47 -5.25 -30.14
CA LYS A 13 -32.72 -5.54 -29.49
C LYS A 13 -32.83 -7.03 -29.17
N SER A 14 -33.69 -7.40 -28.22
CA SER A 14 -34.06 -8.80 -27.97
C SER A 14 -35.58 -8.98 -28.06
N ASN A 15 -36.02 -10.18 -28.37
CA ASN A 15 -37.45 -10.51 -28.43
C ASN A 15 -38.17 -10.45 -27.07
N GLN A 16 -37.41 -10.27 -25.96
CA GLN A 16 -37.96 -10.05 -24.61
C GLN A 16 -37.92 -8.58 -24.19
N SER A 17 -37.26 -7.73 -24.94
CA SER A 17 -37.22 -6.28 -24.68
C SER A 17 -38.29 -5.56 -25.45
N HIS A 18 -39.05 -4.68 -24.80
CA HIS A 18 -40.10 -3.87 -25.42
C HIS A 18 -39.54 -2.68 -26.22
N SER A 19 -38.25 -2.36 -26.09
CA SER A 19 -37.56 -1.27 -26.79
C SER A 19 -36.20 -1.73 -27.31
N ASP A 20 -35.80 -1.10 -28.44
CA ASP A 20 -34.42 -1.22 -28.92
C ASP A 20 -33.44 -0.57 -27.90
N ALA A 21 -32.23 -1.11 -27.77
CA ALA A 21 -31.18 -0.42 -27.04
C ALA A 21 -30.82 0.90 -27.75
N GLU A 22 -30.23 1.86 -26.98
CA GLU A 22 -29.73 3.08 -27.56
C GLU A 22 -28.54 2.81 -28.52
N TRP A 23 -28.41 3.62 -29.55
CA TRP A 23 -27.28 3.58 -30.47
C TRP A 23 -25.96 3.89 -29.69
N LYS A 24 -24.98 3.02 -29.89
CA LYS A 24 -23.66 3.18 -29.27
C LYS A 24 -22.57 3.30 -30.31
N GLU A 25 -21.74 4.35 -30.18
CA GLU A 25 -20.62 4.63 -31.07
C GLU A 25 -19.35 3.91 -30.61
N PHE A 26 -18.62 3.33 -31.56
CA PHE A 26 -17.35 2.67 -31.37
C PHE A 26 -16.28 3.21 -32.32
N ILE A 27 -15.03 3.19 -31.90
CA ILE A 27 -13.88 3.68 -32.69
C ILE A 27 -13.66 2.85 -33.95
N SER A 28 -14.08 1.56 -33.96
CA SER A 28 -13.91 0.65 -35.09
C SER A 28 -14.98 -0.43 -35.12
N LYS A 29 -15.19 -1.02 -36.31
CA LYS A 29 -16.08 -2.19 -36.50
C LYS A 29 -15.76 -3.34 -35.53
N ASN A 30 -14.47 -3.68 -35.37
CA ASN A 30 -14.01 -4.74 -34.46
C ASN A 30 -14.41 -4.46 -32.98
N SER A 31 -14.38 -3.20 -32.55
CA SER A 31 -14.83 -2.83 -31.21
C SER A 31 -16.35 -2.97 -31.04
N GLY A 32 -17.13 -2.68 -32.08
CA GLY A 32 -18.57 -2.88 -32.12
C GLY A 32 -18.94 -4.37 -32.10
N GLU A 33 -18.25 -5.19 -32.88
CA GLU A 33 -18.45 -6.65 -32.90
C GLU A 33 -18.14 -7.29 -31.53
N LYS A 34 -17.03 -6.92 -30.90
CA LYS A 34 -16.71 -7.37 -29.52
C LYS A 34 -17.76 -6.96 -28.49
N TYR A 35 -18.39 -5.81 -28.66
CA TYR A 35 -19.49 -5.40 -27.81
C TYR A 35 -20.71 -6.29 -28.03
N LEU A 36 -21.08 -6.62 -29.27
CA LEU A 36 -22.18 -7.54 -29.58
C LEU A 36 -21.90 -8.94 -29.03
N ASP A 37 -20.67 -9.44 -29.20
CA ASP A 37 -20.26 -10.72 -28.58
C ASP A 37 -20.42 -10.68 -27.05
N SER A 38 -20.11 -9.56 -26.41
CA SER A 38 -20.31 -9.41 -24.97
C SER A 38 -21.76 -9.45 -24.56
N ILE A 39 -22.68 -8.89 -25.37
CA ILE A 39 -24.14 -8.94 -25.15
C ILE A 39 -24.65 -10.37 -25.33
N GLN A 40 -24.25 -11.03 -26.41
CA GLN A 40 -24.60 -12.43 -26.65
C GLN A 40 -24.14 -13.35 -25.52
N ASN A 41 -22.90 -13.16 -25.08
CA ASN A 41 -22.34 -13.91 -23.95
C ASN A 41 -23.07 -13.63 -22.63
N SER A 42 -23.60 -12.42 -22.41
CA SER A 42 -24.41 -12.13 -21.22
C SER A 42 -25.73 -12.93 -21.25
N PHE A 43 -26.40 -13.02 -22.39
CA PHE A 43 -27.60 -13.84 -22.53
C PHE A 43 -27.29 -15.33 -22.37
N LEU A 44 -26.19 -15.82 -22.92
CA LEU A 44 -25.76 -17.21 -22.70
C LEU A 44 -25.52 -17.48 -21.19
N GLN A 45 -24.91 -16.55 -20.47
CA GLN A 45 -24.71 -16.66 -19.03
C GLN A 45 -26.02 -16.63 -18.24
N GLU A 46 -27.03 -15.93 -18.73
CA GLU A 46 -28.37 -15.94 -18.13
C GLU A 46 -29.14 -17.25 -18.40
N GLY A 47 -28.62 -18.10 -19.27
CA GLY A 47 -29.20 -19.41 -19.59
C GLY A 47 -29.96 -19.49 -20.92
N TYR A 48 -29.86 -18.49 -21.80
CA TYR A 48 -30.45 -18.53 -23.14
C TYR A 48 -29.52 -19.25 -24.13
N LEU A 49 -29.47 -20.58 -24.07
CA LEU A 49 -28.53 -21.39 -24.84
C LEU A 49 -28.87 -21.54 -26.33
N GLU A 50 -30.13 -21.28 -26.70
CA GLU A 50 -30.63 -21.35 -28.06
C GLU A 50 -30.69 -19.96 -28.71
N ILE A 51 -29.88 -19.01 -28.25
CA ILE A 51 -29.85 -17.64 -28.77
C ILE A 51 -29.40 -17.62 -30.22
N PHE A 52 -30.13 -16.88 -31.04
CA PHE A 52 -29.82 -16.64 -32.45
C PHE A 52 -29.73 -15.11 -32.66
N ALA A 53 -28.70 -14.66 -33.40
CA ALA A 53 -28.49 -13.25 -33.73
C ALA A 53 -28.67 -13.03 -35.23
N THR A 54 -29.55 -12.10 -35.59
CA THR A 54 -29.72 -11.63 -36.96
C THR A 54 -29.12 -10.24 -37.08
N LEU A 55 -28.21 -10.08 -38.04
CA LEU A 55 -27.56 -8.80 -38.32
C LEU A 55 -28.22 -8.11 -39.50
N GLU A 56 -28.54 -6.85 -39.34
CA GLU A 56 -29.01 -5.94 -40.40
C GLU A 56 -28.01 -4.79 -40.55
N GLU A 57 -27.22 -4.80 -41.62
CA GLU A 57 -26.33 -3.68 -41.94
C GLU A 57 -27.18 -2.55 -42.56
N LEU A 58 -27.32 -1.43 -41.82
CA LEU A 58 -28.08 -0.26 -42.29
C LEU A 58 -27.21 0.67 -43.15
N ALA A 59 -25.88 0.74 -42.85
CA ALA A 59 -24.92 1.47 -43.61
C ALA A 59 -23.51 0.85 -43.41
N LYS A 60 -22.50 1.35 -44.14
CA LYS A 60 -21.11 0.84 -44.01
C LYS A 60 -20.53 0.93 -42.60
N ASP A 61 -21.06 1.82 -41.78
CA ASP A 61 -20.60 2.17 -40.46
C ASP A 61 -21.66 1.97 -39.36
N SER A 62 -22.78 1.30 -39.68
CA SER A 62 -23.85 1.05 -38.71
C SER A 62 -24.48 -0.32 -38.87
N VAL A 63 -24.72 -0.99 -37.74
CA VAL A 63 -25.36 -2.32 -37.68
C VAL A 63 -26.44 -2.36 -36.61
N LYS A 64 -27.55 -2.99 -36.94
CA LYS A 64 -28.59 -3.35 -35.98
C LYS A 64 -28.63 -4.87 -35.82
N VAL A 65 -28.64 -5.33 -34.57
CA VAL A 65 -28.67 -6.76 -34.24
C VAL A 65 -29.94 -7.10 -33.49
N SER A 66 -30.63 -8.13 -33.95
CA SER A 66 -31.81 -8.67 -33.29
C SER A 66 -31.47 -10.03 -32.68
N PHE A 67 -31.62 -10.15 -31.37
CA PHE A 67 -31.38 -11.39 -30.63
C PHE A 67 -32.73 -12.11 -30.39
N GLU A 68 -32.84 -13.33 -30.88
CA GLU A 68 -33.90 -14.27 -30.55
C GLU A 68 -33.40 -15.19 -29.45
N LEU A 69 -33.88 -15.02 -28.21
CA LEU A 69 -33.26 -15.62 -27.02
C LEU A 69 -33.61 -17.10 -26.84
N GLY A 70 -34.74 -17.58 -27.44
CA GLY A 70 -35.18 -18.96 -27.23
C GLY A 70 -35.63 -19.22 -25.79
N LYS A 71 -35.47 -20.47 -25.33
CA LYS A 71 -35.86 -20.90 -23.99
C LYS A 71 -34.77 -20.58 -22.99
N LYS A 72 -35.20 -20.17 -21.78
CA LYS A 72 -34.28 -19.99 -20.66
C LYS A 72 -34.06 -21.31 -19.94
N TYR A 73 -32.80 -21.75 -19.85
CA TYR A 73 -32.34 -22.95 -19.16
C TYR A 73 -31.93 -22.66 -17.73
N PHE A 74 -32.11 -23.65 -16.85
CA PHE A 74 -31.74 -23.57 -15.43
C PHE A 74 -31.20 -24.91 -14.91
N TRP A 75 -30.44 -24.88 -13.84
CA TRP A 75 -29.94 -26.10 -13.22
C TRP A 75 -30.95 -26.70 -12.25
N LYS A 76 -31.38 -27.97 -12.51
CA LYS A 76 -32.20 -28.78 -11.61
C LYS A 76 -31.31 -29.45 -10.55
N LYS A 77 -30.17 -29.98 -10.97
CA LYS A 77 -29.21 -30.67 -10.09
C LYS A 77 -27.80 -30.61 -10.69
N ILE A 78 -26.86 -30.22 -9.86
CA ILE A 78 -25.43 -30.34 -10.19
C ILE A 78 -24.79 -31.17 -9.08
N SER A 79 -24.05 -32.22 -9.45
CA SER A 79 -23.31 -33.06 -8.53
C SER A 79 -21.80 -32.70 -8.54
N LEU A 80 -21.13 -32.75 -7.38
CA LEU A 80 -19.69 -32.40 -7.23
C LEU A 80 -18.76 -33.32 -8.04
N GLY A 81 -19.22 -34.55 -8.33
CA GLY A 81 -18.37 -35.54 -9.01
C GLY A 81 -17.09 -35.84 -8.23
N ASN A 82 -15.96 -35.68 -8.90
CA ASN A 82 -14.63 -35.94 -8.33
C ASN A 82 -13.92 -34.66 -7.81
N VAL A 83 -14.60 -33.52 -7.63
CA VAL A 83 -13.98 -32.29 -7.11
C VAL A 83 -13.55 -32.51 -5.65
N PRO A 84 -12.27 -32.29 -5.30
CA PRO A 84 -11.79 -32.42 -3.94
C PRO A 84 -12.43 -31.41 -2.98
N GLN A 85 -12.70 -31.86 -1.74
CA GLN A 85 -13.31 -30.99 -0.72
C GLN A 85 -12.48 -29.76 -0.39
N GLU A 86 -11.15 -29.84 -0.50
CA GLU A 86 -10.24 -28.73 -0.25
C GLU A 86 -10.43 -27.56 -1.21
N PHE A 87 -10.87 -27.81 -2.45
CA PHE A 87 -11.16 -26.77 -3.46
C PHE A 87 -12.64 -26.38 -3.51
N SER A 88 -13.51 -27.14 -2.87
CA SER A 88 -14.97 -26.93 -2.86
C SER A 88 -15.48 -26.25 -1.58
N LYS A 89 -14.68 -25.39 -0.97
CA LYS A 89 -15.02 -24.69 0.30
C LYS A 89 -16.28 -23.85 0.20
N THR A 90 -16.66 -23.44 -1.01
CA THR A 90 -17.90 -22.72 -1.27
C THR A 90 -19.04 -23.73 -1.47
N ILE A 91 -20.17 -23.49 -0.83
CA ILE A 91 -21.39 -24.29 -0.99
C ILE A 91 -21.73 -24.42 -2.48
N ILE A 92 -21.99 -25.65 -2.94
CA ILE A 92 -22.48 -25.88 -4.30
C ILE A 92 -23.63 -24.91 -4.57
N PRO A 93 -23.73 -24.33 -5.78
CA PRO A 93 -24.81 -23.41 -6.10
C PRO A 93 -26.16 -24.10 -5.84
N THR A 94 -26.85 -23.63 -4.83
CA THR A 94 -28.24 -24.04 -4.55
C THR A 94 -29.23 -23.27 -5.43
N THR A 95 -28.73 -22.25 -6.13
CA THR A 95 -29.55 -21.44 -7.03
C THR A 95 -29.69 -22.13 -8.38
N GLN A 96 -30.91 -22.13 -8.91
CA GLN A 96 -31.25 -22.69 -10.22
C GLN A 96 -30.68 -21.85 -11.39
N GLU A 97 -30.02 -20.73 -11.11
CA GLU A 97 -29.46 -19.85 -12.13
C GLU A 97 -28.35 -20.54 -12.94
N TYR A 98 -28.43 -20.44 -14.26
CA TYR A 98 -27.44 -21.04 -15.15
C TYR A 98 -26.03 -20.56 -14.88
N ALA A 99 -25.84 -19.25 -14.67
CA ALA A 99 -24.54 -18.64 -14.36
C ALA A 99 -23.90 -19.13 -13.05
N SER A 100 -24.68 -19.71 -12.15
CA SER A 100 -24.16 -20.17 -10.85
C SER A 100 -23.10 -21.26 -10.98
N ALA A 101 -23.27 -22.17 -11.95
CA ALA A 101 -22.32 -23.24 -12.22
C ALA A 101 -20.96 -22.70 -12.70
N SER A 102 -20.98 -21.78 -13.66
CA SER A 102 -19.71 -21.20 -14.20
C SER A 102 -18.97 -20.38 -13.14
N LYS A 103 -19.68 -19.62 -12.32
CA LYS A 103 -19.08 -18.88 -11.19
C LYS A 103 -18.42 -19.83 -10.18
N TRP A 104 -19.10 -20.93 -9.86
CA TRP A 104 -18.56 -21.93 -8.93
C TRP A 104 -17.33 -22.66 -9.54
N MET A 105 -17.41 -23.05 -10.81
CA MET A 105 -16.27 -23.64 -11.53
C MET A 105 -15.04 -22.71 -11.50
N GLN A 106 -15.26 -21.42 -11.76
CA GLN A 106 -14.20 -20.42 -11.69
C GLN A 106 -13.58 -20.33 -10.29
N GLN A 107 -14.39 -20.40 -9.23
CA GLN A 107 -13.90 -20.39 -7.85
C GLN A 107 -13.06 -21.62 -7.54
N VAL A 108 -13.49 -22.82 -7.98
CA VAL A 108 -12.75 -24.08 -7.79
C VAL A 108 -11.38 -24.01 -8.49
N VAL A 109 -11.35 -23.56 -9.75
CA VAL A 109 -10.11 -23.42 -10.50
C VAL A 109 -9.18 -22.39 -9.83
N THR A 110 -9.73 -21.25 -9.44
CA THR A 110 -8.94 -20.21 -8.73
C THR A 110 -8.37 -20.73 -7.40
N GLU A 111 -9.14 -21.52 -6.65
CA GLU A 111 -8.63 -22.12 -5.41
C GLU A 111 -7.55 -23.18 -5.70
N ALA A 112 -7.71 -23.98 -6.74
CA ALA A 112 -6.69 -24.95 -7.18
C ALA A 112 -5.40 -24.25 -7.64
N GLU A 113 -5.49 -23.21 -8.46
CA GLU A 113 -4.35 -22.38 -8.89
C GLU A 113 -3.59 -21.81 -7.70
N ASN A 114 -4.28 -21.38 -6.65
CA ASN A 114 -3.66 -20.82 -5.47
C ASN A 114 -3.04 -21.86 -4.52
N ASN A 115 -3.28 -23.15 -4.77
CA ASN A 115 -2.77 -24.26 -3.99
C ASN A 115 -1.82 -25.19 -4.78
N GLY A 116 -1.19 -24.68 -5.83
CA GLY A 116 -0.16 -25.40 -6.57
C GLY A 116 -0.63 -26.10 -7.84
N PHE A 117 -1.86 -25.85 -8.31
CA PHE A 117 -2.41 -26.51 -9.49
C PHE A 117 -2.81 -25.50 -10.59
N PRO A 118 -1.83 -24.77 -11.21
CA PRO A 118 -2.13 -23.74 -12.21
C PRO A 118 -2.73 -24.29 -13.52
N PHE A 119 -2.67 -25.59 -13.72
CA PHE A 119 -3.25 -26.27 -14.91
C PHE A 119 -4.55 -27.01 -14.60
N ALA A 120 -5.14 -26.73 -13.43
CA ALA A 120 -6.41 -27.34 -13.05
C ALA A 120 -7.53 -26.98 -14.05
N GLN A 121 -8.35 -27.96 -14.37
CA GLN A 121 -9.49 -27.83 -15.25
C GLN A 121 -10.73 -28.42 -14.60
N ILE A 122 -11.87 -27.81 -14.84
CA ILE A 122 -13.16 -28.34 -14.43
C ILE A 122 -14.14 -28.25 -15.61
N LYS A 123 -14.89 -29.31 -15.83
CA LYS A 123 -15.85 -29.42 -16.91
C LYS A 123 -17.17 -29.96 -16.35
N LEU A 124 -18.27 -29.64 -17.05
CA LEU A 124 -19.55 -30.31 -16.84
C LEU A 124 -19.56 -31.59 -17.69
N ASP A 125 -19.83 -32.68 -17.04
CA ASP A 125 -19.98 -34.00 -17.65
C ASP A 125 -21.42 -34.54 -17.48
N SER A 126 -21.79 -35.50 -18.31
CA SER A 126 -23.08 -36.23 -18.23
C SER A 126 -24.27 -35.27 -18.17
N ILE A 127 -24.29 -34.25 -19.05
CA ILE A 127 -25.35 -33.25 -19.10
C ILE A 127 -26.66 -33.96 -19.57
N GLN A 128 -27.69 -33.89 -18.72
CA GLN A 128 -29.01 -34.37 -19.01
C GLN A 128 -29.99 -33.21 -19.10
N ARG A 129 -30.89 -33.26 -20.07
CA ARG A 129 -31.93 -32.25 -20.31
C ARG A 129 -33.30 -32.84 -20.07
N ASP A 130 -34.11 -32.16 -19.28
CA ASP A 130 -35.51 -32.44 -19.03
C ASP A 130 -36.30 -31.13 -19.24
N GLY A 131 -36.85 -30.96 -20.48
CA GLY A 131 -37.41 -29.68 -20.88
C GLY A 131 -36.39 -28.53 -20.88
N ASN A 132 -36.57 -27.55 -19.99
CA ASN A 132 -35.65 -26.43 -19.78
C ASN A 132 -34.70 -26.66 -18.58
N ALA A 133 -34.91 -27.76 -17.86
CA ALA A 133 -34.10 -28.12 -16.70
C ALA A 133 -32.89 -28.94 -17.13
N LEU A 134 -31.72 -28.59 -16.60
CA LEU A 134 -30.46 -29.26 -16.85
C LEU A 134 -29.94 -29.93 -15.57
N SER A 135 -29.34 -31.10 -15.73
CA SER A 135 -28.58 -31.77 -14.67
C SER A 135 -27.18 -32.13 -15.19
N ALA A 136 -26.17 -32.04 -14.35
CA ALA A 136 -24.80 -32.37 -14.74
C ALA A 136 -23.96 -32.85 -13.52
N ILE A 137 -22.78 -33.38 -13.81
CA ILE A 137 -21.78 -33.78 -12.83
C ILE A 137 -20.52 -32.99 -13.15
N PHE A 138 -19.84 -32.41 -12.14
CA PHE A 138 -18.56 -31.82 -12.34
C PHE A 138 -17.47 -32.87 -12.50
N ASN A 139 -16.60 -32.68 -13.48
CA ASN A 139 -15.43 -33.49 -13.70
C ASN A 139 -14.19 -32.57 -13.58
N PHE A 140 -13.39 -32.82 -12.53
CA PHE A 140 -12.22 -32.03 -12.20
C PHE A 140 -10.94 -32.80 -12.49
N ASP A 141 -10.01 -32.14 -13.15
CA ASP A 141 -8.62 -32.57 -13.36
C ASP A 141 -7.70 -31.54 -12.75
N SER A 142 -6.96 -31.93 -11.71
CA SER A 142 -6.02 -31.03 -11.02
C SER A 142 -4.79 -30.67 -11.87
N GLY A 143 -4.45 -31.51 -12.82
CA GLY A 143 -3.13 -31.47 -13.44
C GLY A 143 -2.00 -31.77 -12.43
N PRO A 144 -0.74 -31.50 -12.78
CA PRO A 144 0.40 -31.74 -11.90
C PRO A 144 0.50 -30.65 -10.79
N LEU A 145 0.94 -31.07 -9.60
CA LEU A 145 1.36 -30.12 -8.57
C LEU A 145 2.64 -29.39 -9.01
N ILE A 146 2.57 -28.08 -9.01
CA ILE A 146 3.66 -27.15 -9.35
C ILE A 146 4.14 -26.44 -8.12
N LEU A 147 5.45 -26.45 -7.89
CA LEU A 147 6.11 -25.73 -6.80
C LEU A 147 6.87 -24.54 -7.35
N TRP A 148 6.99 -23.50 -6.57
CA TRP A 148 7.89 -22.39 -6.89
C TRP A 148 9.33 -22.86 -6.99
N ASP A 149 10.07 -22.37 -7.98
CA ASP A 149 11.53 -22.41 -8.05
C ASP A 149 12.13 -21.08 -7.58
N SER A 150 13.42 -20.87 -7.77
CA SER A 150 14.12 -19.61 -7.47
C SER A 150 13.49 -18.44 -8.21
N VAL A 151 13.45 -17.29 -7.55
CA VAL A 151 13.06 -16.02 -8.18
C VAL A 151 14.22 -15.54 -9.03
N GLU A 152 13.94 -15.16 -10.26
CA GLU A 152 14.93 -14.60 -11.17
C GLU A 152 14.77 -13.10 -11.30
N VAL A 153 15.89 -12.37 -11.34
CA VAL A 153 15.94 -10.92 -11.48
C VAL A 153 16.50 -10.55 -12.83
N GLY A 154 15.70 -9.88 -13.64
CA GLY A 154 16.12 -9.36 -14.95
C GLY A 154 16.12 -7.84 -14.99
N GLY A 155 16.75 -7.26 -16.00
CA GLY A 155 16.79 -5.82 -16.25
C GLY A 155 18.00 -5.11 -15.61
N ASP A 156 17.96 -3.78 -15.58
CA ASP A 156 19.04 -2.94 -15.04
C ASP A 156 18.76 -2.60 -13.56
N THR A 157 19.14 -3.53 -12.70
CA THR A 157 18.90 -3.42 -11.25
C THR A 157 20.04 -4.07 -10.44
N LYS A 158 20.32 -3.50 -9.27
CA LYS A 158 21.21 -4.07 -8.26
C LYS A 158 20.43 -4.90 -7.21
N THR A 159 19.11 -4.99 -7.37
CA THR A 159 18.24 -5.73 -6.45
C THR A 159 18.65 -7.20 -6.39
N GLN A 160 18.86 -7.69 -5.17
CA GLN A 160 19.24 -9.10 -4.96
C GLN A 160 18.01 -10.01 -5.00
N GLU A 161 18.16 -11.22 -5.57
CA GLU A 161 17.10 -12.25 -5.59
C GLU A 161 16.51 -12.51 -4.20
N LYS A 162 17.38 -12.58 -3.18
CA LYS A 162 16.98 -12.79 -1.80
C LYS A 162 16.06 -11.71 -1.25
N PHE A 163 16.29 -10.46 -1.65
CA PHE A 163 15.40 -9.36 -1.32
C PHE A 163 14.04 -9.55 -1.99
N LEU A 164 14.01 -9.94 -3.28
CA LEU A 164 12.76 -10.23 -3.98
C LEU A 164 12.01 -11.41 -3.38
N GLN A 165 12.70 -12.50 -3.04
CA GLN A 165 12.09 -13.64 -2.34
C GLN A 165 11.41 -13.20 -1.03
N ASN A 166 12.05 -12.33 -0.28
CA ASN A 166 11.52 -11.85 0.99
C ASN A 166 10.32 -10.89 0.80
N ILE A 167 10.40 -9.96 -0.14
CA ILE A 167 9.34 -8.97 -0.36
C ILE A 167 8.10 -9.60 -1.01
N THR A 168 8.28 -10.56 -1.93
CA THR A 168 7.19 -11.25 -2.61
C THR A 168 6.63 -12.44 -1.83
N GLY A 169 7.41 -12.96 -0.89
CA GLY A 169 7.10 -14.19 -0.18
C GLY A 169 7.25 -15.46 -1.03
N ILE A 170 7.62 -15.34 -2.32
CA ILE A 170 7.84 -16.48 -3.22
C ILE A 170 9.15 -17.15 -2.84
N ARG A 171 9.07 -18.42 -2.44
CA ARG A 171 10.22 -19.20 -2.00
C ARG A 171 10.24 -20.57 -2.68
N PRO A 172 11.41 -21.08 -3.06
CA PRO A 172 11.53 -22.44 -3.62
C PRO A 172 10.87 -23.49 -2.75
N GLY A 173 10.15 -24.42 -3.37
CA GLY A 173 9.49 -25.53 -2.70
C GLY A 173 8.10 -25.25 -2.13
N LEU A 174 7.65 -24.00 -2.08
CA LEU A 174 6.26 -23.69 -1.75
C LEU A 174 5.35 -23.95 -2.96
N PRO A 175 4.06 -24.30 -2.76
CA PRO A 175 3.10 -24.44 -3.84
C PRO A 175 2.96 -23.15 -4.66
N PHE A 176 2.81 -23.27 -5.97
CA PHE A 176 2.47 -22.16 -6.84
C PHE A 176 1.16 -21.51 -6.39
N SER A 177 1.08 -20.18 -6.50
CA SER A 177 -0.14 -19.42 -6.24
C SER A 177 -0.23 -18.24 -7.19
N GLN A 178 -1.25 -18.20 -8.03
CA GLN A 178 -1.51 -17.07 -8.93
C GLN A 178 -1.77 -15.79 -8.14
N LYS A 179 -2.54 -15.89 -7.07
CA LYS A 179 -2.78 -14.76 -6.16
C LYS A 179 -1.49 -14.18 -5.58
N GLN A 180 -0.54 -15.03 -5.16
CA GLN A 180 0.75 -14.58 -4.65
C GLN A 180 1.56 -13.86 -5.74
N LEU A 181 1.53 -14.35 -6.97
CA LEU A 181 2.18 -13.70 -8.10
C LEU A 181 1.58 -12.32 -8.41
N ASP A 182 0.25 -12.22 -8.37
CA ASP A 182 -0.45 -10.95 -8.61
C ASP A 182 -0.18 -9.95 -7.49
N GLU A 183 -0.17 -10.39 -6.25
CA GLU A 183 0.21 -9.58 -5.09
C GLU A 183 1.68 -9.13 -5.18
N ALA A 184 2.60 -10.02 -5.61
CA ALA A 184 3.99 -9.69 -5.85
C ALA A 184 4.14 -8.61 -6.93
N ASN A 185 3.48 -8.74 -8.08
CA ASN A 185 3.47 -7.72 -9.12
C ASN A 185 2.97 -6.37 -8.60
N LEU A 186 1.88 -6.38 -7.84
CA LEU A 186 1.32 -5.16 -7.25
C LEU A 186 2.27 -4.51 -6.23
N MET A 187 2.92 -5.32 -5.39
CA MET A 187 3.88 -4.86 -4.40
C MET A 187 5.11 -4.25 -5.07
N LEU A 188 5.66 -4.92 -6.08
CA LEU A 188 6.84 -4.45 -6.80
C LEU A 188 6.55 -3.18 -7.61
N SER A 189 5.38 -3.05 -8.22
CA SER A 189 4.97 -1.85 -8.94
C SER A 189 4.90 -0.60 -8.03
N ARG A 190 4.69 -0.78 -6.73
CA ARG A 190 4.64 0.27 -5.70
C ARG A 190 5.95 0.46 -4.96
N SER A 191 7.01 -0.23 -5.34
CA SER A 191 8.30 -0.11 -4.67
C SER A 191 8.89 1.30 -4.82
N PRO A 192 9.45 1.89 -3.77
CA PRO A 192 10.21 3.12 -3.86
C PRO A 192 11.59 2.92 -4.51
N TYR A 193 12.11 1.70 -4.55
CA TYR A 193 13.49 1.41 -4.93
C TYR A 193 13.68 1.21 -6.42
N PHE A 194 12.68 0.67 -7.11
CA PHE A 194 12.77 0.32 -8.53
C PHE A 194 11.42 0.48 -9.25
N VAL A 195 11.46 0.41 -10.57
CA VAL A 195 10.30 0.32 -11.45
C VAL A 195 10.23 -1.10 -11.99
N GLN A 196 9.10 -1.76 -11.86
CA GLN A 196 8.81 -2.99 -12.58
C GLN A 196 8.46 -2.63 -14.02
N ILE A 197 9.25 -3.13 -14.99
CA ILE A 197 9.13 -2.77 -16.40
C ILE A 197 7.93 -3.47 -17.05
N GLN A 198 7.67 -4.72 -16.63
CA GLN A 198 6.56 -5.54 -17.10
C GLN A 198 6.10 -6.49 -15.97
N PRO A 199 4.87 -6.99 -16.01
CA PRO A 199 4.44 -8.05 -15.08
C PRO A 199 5.40 -9.23 -15.13
N ALA A 200 5.54 -9.94 -14.01
CA ALA A 200 6.41 -11.10 -13.93
C ALA A 200 6.04 -12.14 -14.98
N LYS A 201 7.04 -12.69 -15.63
CA LYS A 201 6.89 -13.86 -16.48
C LYS A 201 7.15 -15.10 -15.63
N VAL A 202 6.35 -16.14 -15.85
CA VAL A 202 6.54 -17.43 -15.18
C VAL A 202 6.92 -18.46 -16.24
N ASP A 203 8.07 -19.07 -16.06
CA ASP A 203 8.48 -20.22 -16.86
C ASP A 203 8.12 -21.51 -16.12
N PHE A 204 7.28 -22.34 -16.75
CA PHE A 204 6.84 -23.60 -16.19
C PHE A 204 7.73 -24.73 -16.73
N GLN A 205 8.44 -25.36 -15.82
CA GLN A 205 9.24 -26.55 -16.07
C GLN A 205 8.56 -27.77 -15.42
N ILE A 206 9.21 -28.95 -15.48
CA ILE A 206 8.65 -30.16 -14.89
C ILE A 206 8.43 -29.93 -13.38
N LYS A 207 7.16 -29.81 -12.97
CA LYS A 207 6.72 -29.59 -11.57
C LYS A 207 7.24 -28.32 -10.90
N LYS A 208 7.78 -27.39 -11.65
CA LYS A 208 8.34 -26.13 -11.13
C LYS A 208 7.85 -24.93 -11.90
N ALA A 209 7.73 -23.80 -11.21
CA ALA A 209 7.41 -22.50 -11.76
C ALA A 209 8.47 -21.49 -11.34
N GLN A 210 9.20 -20.91 -12.30
CA GLN A 210 10.23 -19.91 -12.07
C GLN A 210 9.74 -18.53 -12.49
N PRO A 211 9.49 -17.62 -11.53
CA PRO A 211 9.11 -16.26 -11.85
C PRO A 211 10.32 -15.40 -12.12
N THR A 212 10.29 -14.64 -13.23
CA THR A 212 11.30 -13.63 -13.60
C THR A 212 10.70 -12.24 -13.46
N PHE A 213 11.27 -11.40 -12.58
CA PHE A 213 10.89 -10.01 -12.39
C PHE A 213 11.87 -9.09 -13.12
N THR A 214 11.38 -8.34 -14.11
CA THR A 214 12.19 -7.38 -14.86
C THR A 214 12.08 -6.01 -14.23
N LEU A 215 13.18 -5.55 -13.61
CA LEU A 215 13.24 -4.34 -12.81
C LEU A 215 14.25 -3.33 -13.37
N ARG A 216 14.06 -2.06 -13.04
CA ARG A 216 15.03 -1.00 -13.26
C ARG A 216 15.12 -0.14 -12.00
N ASP A 217 16.32 0.07 -11.48
CA ASP A 217 16.54 0.87 -10.28
C ASP A 217 16.03 2.30 -10.48
N ARG A 218 15.44 2.85 -9.41
CA ARG A 218 15.15 4.28 -9.31
C ARG A 218 16.39 4.98 -8.76
N ASN A 219 16.73 6.12 -9.35
CA ASN A 219 17.71 7.01 -8.74
C ASN A 219 17.01 7.85 -7.66
N THR A 220 16.89 7.28 -6.47
CA THR A 220 16.22 7.91 -5.31
C THR A 220 17.21 8.39 -4.26
N ASN A 221 18.51 8.15 -4.46
CA ASN A 221 19.53 8.66 -3.56
C ASN A 221 19.62 10.18 -3.69
N VAL A 222 19.67 10.85 -2.55
CA VAL A 222 19.76 12.31 -2.46
C VAL A 222 21.06 12.64 -1.73
N LEU A 223 21.82 13.56 -2.32
CA LEU A 223 22.89 14.30 -1.64
C LEU A 223 22.69 15.75 -2.04
N ASP A 224 22.17 16.54 -1.15
CA ASP A 224 21.91 17.95 -1.37
C ASP A 224 22.34 18.75 -0.15
N GLY A 225 22.82 19.97 -0.36
CA GLY A 225 23.19 20.78 0.77
C GLY A 225 23.80 22.13 0.39
N ILE A 226 23.66 23.04 1.32
CA ILE A 226 24.28 24.37 1.28
C ILE A 226 24.96 24.59 2.62
N ILE A 227 26.25 24.92 2.59
CA ILE A 227 27.05 25.26 3.79
C ILE A 227 27.46 26.71 3.68
N GLY A 228 27.14 27.48 4.71
CA GLY A 228 27.52 28.87 4.88
C GLY A 228 28.42 29.04 6.10
N LEU A 229 29.21 30.09 6.08
CA LEU A 229 30.03 30.51 7.21
C LEU A 229 29.59 31.92 7.61
N LEU A 230 29.18 32.09 8.87
CA LEU A 230 28.78 33.36 9.44
C LEU A 230 29.70 33.71 10.60
N PRO A 231 29.98 35.00 10.86
CA PRO A 231 30.62 35.39 12.11
C PRO A 231 29.79 34.96 13.31
N ASN A 232 30.43 34.38 14.31
CA ASN A 232 29.72 33.97 15.53
C ASN A 232 29.52 35.18 16.44
N ALA A 233 28.31 35.68 16.56
CA ALA A 233 27.99 36.83 17.40
C ALA A 233 28.30 36.59 18.90
N ASN A 234 28.25 35.33 19.35
CA ASN A 234 28.46 34.96 20.76
C ASN A 234 29.96 34.73 21.12
N VAL A 235 30.81 34.54 20.10
CA VAL A 235 32.26 34.28 20.32
C VAL A 235 33.05 35.03 19.26
N PRO A 236 33.53 36.24 19.58
CA PRO A 236 34.31 37.05 18.66
C PRO A 236 35.52 36.30 18.06
N GLY A 237 35.71 36.42 16.75
CA GLY A 237 36.81 35.76 16.02
C GLY A 237 36.54 34.30 15.63
N LYS A 238 35.43 33.71 16.00
CA LYS A 238 35.02 32.37 15.53
C LYS A 238 33.95 32.46 14.43
N MET A 239 34.06 31.55 13.48
CA MET A 239 33.03 31.36 12.43
C MET A 239 32.03 30.31 12.87
N LEU A 240 30.78 30.54 12.54
CA LEU A 240 29.69 29.63 12.71
C LEU A 240 29.40 28.93 11.38
N ILE A 241 29.36 27.61 11.38
CA ILE A 241 28.88 26.83 10.25
C ILE A 241 27.36 26.81 10.30
N THR A 242 26.76 27.30 9.23
CA THR A 242 25.28 27.28 9.00
C THR A 242 24.96 26.53 7.71
N GLY A 243 23.73 26.13 7.53
CA GLY A 243 23.30 25.50 6.29
C GLY A 243 22.33 24.37 6.49
N GLN A 244 22.23 23.58 5.46
CA GLN A 244 21.41 22.37 5.39
C GLN A 244 22.23 21.31 4.65
N LEU A 245 22.12 20.06 5.11
CA LEU A 245 22.68 18.88 4.43
C LEU A 245 21.65 17.76 4.49
N ASP A 246 21.26 17.26 3.33
CA ASP A 246 20.35 16.14 3.15
C ASP A 246 21.08 14.99 2.45
N LEU A 247 21.24 13.88 3.14
CA LEU A 247 21.78 12.64 2.61
C LEU A 247 20.72 11.54 2.77
N GLU A 248 20.29 10.96 1.66
CA GLU A 248 19.37 9.82 1.65
C GLU A 248 19.92 8.74 0.73
N LEU A 249 20.21 7.60 1.28
CA LEU A 249 20.72 6.43 0.56
C LEU A 249 19.71 5.29 0.72
N TYR A 250 19.11 4.88 -0.39
CA TYR A 250 18.08 3.85 -0.40
C TYR A 250 18.56 2.58 -1.08
N HIS A 251 18.03 1.45 -0.59
CA HIS A 251 18.26 0.13 -1.19
C HIS A 251 19.74 -0.23 -1.36
N LEU A 252 20.57 0.13 -0.39
CA LEU A 252 22.00 -0.08 -0.43
C LEU A 252 22.35 -1.56 -0.69
N GLY A 253 23.14 -1.77 -1.74
CA GLY A 253 23.57 -3.11 -2.17
C GLY A 253 22.43 -4.01 -2.64
N GLY A 254 21.26 -3.46 -3.00
CA GLY A 254 20.10 -4.23 -3.47
C GLY A 254 19.38 -5.04 -2.37
N LYS A 255 19.55 -4.65 -1.09
CA LYS A 255 19.09 -5.42 0.08
C LYS A 255 17.94 -4.75 0.85
N GLY A 256 17.46 -3.56 0.44
CA GLY A 256 16.45 -2.81 1.19
C GLY A 256 16.99 -2.15 2.46
N ARG A 257 18.29 -1.81 2.47
CA ARG A 257 18.94 -1.02 3.50
C ARG A 257 18.81 0.44 3.18
N ASP A 258 18.32 1.23 4.12
CA ASP A 258 18.17 2.67 3.94
C ASP A 258 18.95 3.40 5.02
N ILE A 259 19.63 4.50 4.65
CA ILE A 259 20.29 5.41 5.57
C ILE A 259 19.86 6.81 5.19
N ALA A 260 19.42 7.60 6.16
CA ALA A 260 19.08 9.00 5.95
C ALA A 260 19.73 9.87 7.03
N MET A 261 20.19 11.07 6.63
CA MET A 261 20.66 12.11 7.50
C MET A 261 20.16 13.45 6.98
N HIS A 262 19.47 14.19 7.84
CA HIS A 262 19.03 15.57 7.58
C HIS A 262 19.61 16.46 8.67
N TRP A 263 20.42 17.41 8.28
CA TRP A 263 20.98 18.40 9.18
C TRP A 263 20.61 19.80 8.72
N GLN A 264 20.18 20.63 9.66
CA GLN A 264 19.84 22.00 9.39
C GLN A 264 20.28 22.89 10.53
N ARG A 265 20.97 23.98 10.18
CA ARG A 265 21.35 25.05 11.12
C ARG A 265 21.27 26.39 10.41
N LEU A 266 20.14 27.07 10.57
CA LEU A 266 19.88 28.35 9.89
C LEU A 266 20.47 29.55 10.63
N ASN A 267 20.66 29.45 11.95
CA ASN A 267 21.20 30.50 12.79
C ASN A 267 22.03 29.92 13.95
N VAL A 268 22.55 30.78 14.82
CA VAL A 268 23.37 30.38 16.00
C VAL A 268 22.56 29.52 16.96
N ALA A 269 21.27 29.79 17.07
CA ALA A 269 20.45 29.34 18.15
C ALA A 269 19.68 28.04 17.80
N THR A 270 19.19 27.88 16.57
CA THR A 270 18.33 26.76 16.17
C THR A 270 19.10 25.76 15.31
N GLN A 271 19.06 24.50 15.71
CA GLN A 271 19.70 23.39 14.99
C GLN A 271 18.81 22.15 15.04
N ALA A 272 18.72 21.46 13.91
CA ALA A 272 18.08 20.16 13.79
C ALA A 272 19.03 19.14 13.18
N LEU A 273 19.01 17.93 13.67
CA LEU A 273 19.71 16.77 13.10
C LEU A 273 18.80 15.55 13.22
N ASP A 274 18.58 14.88 12.12
CA ASP A 274 17.83 13.62 12.06
C ASP A 274 18.72 12.58 11.36
N ILE A 275 18.96 11.44 12.00
CA ILE A 275 19.73 10.33 11.44
C ILE A 275 18.88 9.07 11.61
N SER A 276 18.74 8.31 10.54
CA SER A 276 18.07 7.02 10.60
C SER A 276 18.79 5.97 9.75
N ALA A 277 18.72 4.74 10.21
CA ALA A 277 19.19 3.57 9.49
C ALA A 277 18.16 2.45 9.61
N LYS A 278 17.89 1.77 8.50
CA LYS A 278 16.92 0.68 8.41
C LYS A 278 17.53 -0.52 7.70
N GLU A 279 17.34 -1.70 8.27
CA GLU A 279 17.56 -3.02 7.65
C GLU A 279 16.22 -3.68 7.41
N SER A 280 15.90 -3.98 6.16
CA SER A 280 14.68 -4.71 5.80
C SER A 280 14.94 -6.21 5.80
N PHE A 281 13.90 -7.00 6.16
CA PHE A 281 13.93 -8.47 6.15
C PHE A 281 15.05 -9.08 6.99
N LEU A 282 15.18 -8.61 8.23
CA LEU A 282 16.18 -9.10 9.17
C LEU A 282 16.12 -10.64 9.30
N PHE A 283 17.27 -11.30 9.15
CA PHE A 283 17.39 -12.77 9.13
C PHE A 283 16.48 -13.48 8.10
N ASN A 284 16.17 -12.84 6.98
CA ASN A 284 15.23 -13.32 5.95
C ASN A 284 13.81 -13.55 6.45
N SER A 285 13.43 -12.86 7.50
CA SER A 285 12.07 -12.83 8.04
C SER A 285 11.31 -11.60 7.49
N PRO A 286 9.98 -11.51 7.61
CA PRO A 286 9.21 -10.32 7.26
C PRO A 286 9.36 -9.18 8.29
N LEU A 287 10.47 -9.15 9.02
CA LEU A 287 10.78 -8.14 10.03
C LEU A 287 11.77 -7.13 9.51
N ASP A 288 11.48 -5.86 9.71
CA ASP A 288 12.41 -4.75 9.55
C ASP A 288 12.90 -4.29 10.91
N VAL A 289 14.13 -3.79 10.97
CA VAL A 289 14.65 -3.07 12.14
C VAL A 289 15.11 -1.70 11.69
N SER A 290 14.76 -0.68 12.43
CA SER A 290 15.29 0.67 12.22
C SER A 290 15.72 1.33 13.52
N ILE A 291 16.78 2.11 13.42
CA ILE A 291 17.32 2.94 14.51
C ILE A 291 17.23 4.38 14.05
N GLY A 292 16.75 5.26 14.92
CA GLY A 292 16.65 6.69 14.66
C GLY A 292 17.25 7.50 15.79
N PHE A 293 17.92 8.59 15.43
CA PHE A 293 18.37 9.62 16.35
C PHE A 293 17.93 10.98 15.81
N ASN A 294 17.21 11.74 16.64
CA ASN A 294 16.83 13.11 16.32
C ASN A 294 17.31 14.05 17.43
N LEU A 295 17.85 15.17 17.03
CA LEU A 295 18.26 16.27 17.91
C LEU A 295 17.61 17.55 17.41
N TYR A 296 16.95 18.26 18.30
CA TYR A 296 16.36 19.56 18.01
C TYR A 296 16.70 20.56 19.12
N LYS A 297 17.45 21.57 18.75
CA LYS A 297 17.77 22.72 19.60
C LYS A 297 16.90 23.89 19.18
N GLN A 298 16.12 24.43 20.11
CA GLN A 298 15.32 25.63 19.89
C GLN A 298 15.93 26.81 20.62
N ASP A 299 16.47 27.72 19.83
CA ASP A 299 17.12 28.93 20.34
C ASP A 299 18.08 28.64 21.52
N SER A 300 18.07 29.45 22.55
CA SER A 300 18.74 29.20 23.81
C SER A 300 17.81 28.56 24.86
N THR A 301 16.59 28.18 24.47
CA THR A 301 15.56 27.72 25.42
C THR A 301 15.78 26.28 25.83
N PHE A 302 15.79 25.33 24.87
CA PHE A 302 15.93 23.91 25.20
C PHE A 302 16.54 23.08 24.05
N LEU A 303 16.99 21.90 24.43
CA LEU A 303 17.52 20.87 23.54
C LEU A 303 16.75 19.55 23.72
N ASN A 304 16.03 19.12 22.71
CA ASN A 304 15.38 17.81 22.66
C ASN A 304 16.24 16.79 21.92
N ARG A 305 16.35 15.58 22.45
CA ARG A 305 17.02 14.43 21.85
C ARG A 305 16.08 13.23 21.88
N TYR A 306 15.97 12.54 20.75
CA TYR A 306 15.18 11.31 20.60
C TYR A 306 16.08 10.20 20.10
N LEU A 307 16.04 9.07 20.76
CA LEU A 307 16.63 7.82 20.28
C LEU A 307 15.51 6.81 20.13
N SER A 308 15.37 6.21 18.96
CA SER A 308 14.35 5.22 18.67
C SER A 308 14.95 3.90 18.17
N LEU A 309 14.31 2.81 18.55
CA LEU A 309 14.50 1.47 18.01
C LEU A 309 13.12 0.96 17.60
N ASP A 310 12.96 0.66 16.32
CA ASP A 310 11.69 0.24 15.76
C ASP A 310 11.82 -1.15 15.15
N PHE A 311 10.79 -2.00 15.36
CA PHE A 311 10.61 -3.31 14.76
C PHE A 311 9.36 -3.28 13.89
N GLY A 312 9.53 -3.46 12.59
CA GLY A 312 8.44 -3.44 11.62
C GLY A 312 8.08 -4.84 11.15
N TYR A 313 6.80 -5.10 10.95
CA TYR A 313 6.27 -6.34 10.41
C TYR A 313 5.24 -6.06 9.32
N ARG A 314 5.30 -6.80 8.21
CA ARG A 314 4.37 -6.70 7.08
C ARG A 314 3.42 -7.88 7.04
N PRO A 315 2.21 -7.78 7.64
CA PRO A 315 1.22 -8.85 7.55
C PRO A 315 0.64 -8.97 6.13
N SER A 316 0.65 -7.92 5.34
CA SER A 316 0.22 -7.90 3.94
C SER A 316 0.93 -6.80 3.16
N TYR A 317 0.79 -6.79 1.84
CA TYR A 317 1.36 -5.76 0.97
C TYR A 317 0.77 -4.36 1.19
N THR A 318 -0.38 -4.24 1.86
CA THR A 318 -1.00 -2.95 2.19
C THR A 318 -0.84 -2.55 3.64
N SER A 319 -0.35 -3.43 4.51
CA SER A 319 -0.35 -3.22 5.96
C SER A 319 1.07 -3.36 6.52
N TYR A 320 1.43 -2.43 7.39
CA TYR A 320 2.71 -2.41 8.10
C TYR A 320 2.46 -2.09 9.57
N LEU A 321 2.84 -3.02 10.43
CA LEU A 321 2.81 -2.86 11.87
C LEU A 321 4.21 -2.49 12.36
N ARG A 322 4.28 -1.59 13.33
CA ARG A 322 5.53 -1.14 13.94
C ARG A 322 5.40 -1.19 15.46
N PHE A 323 6.35 -1.84 16.10
CA PHE A 323 6.55 -1.79 17.53
C PHE A 323 7.82 -0.97 17.78
N PHE A 324 7.78 -0.04 18.74
CA PHE A 324 8.94 0.80 18.98
C PHE A 324 9.19 1.05 20.46
N ALA A 325 10.48 1.21 20.76
CA ALA A 325 10.95 1.79 22.01
C ALA A 325 11.66 3.10 21.68
N ARG A 326 11.27 4.18 22.36
CA ARG A 326 11.83 5.51 22.14
C ARG A 326 12.20 6.15 23.46
N ARG A 327 13.38 6.77 23.51
CA ARG A 327 13.82 7.58 24.63
C ARG A 327 13.90 9.02 24.17
N GLN A 328 13.08 9.86 24.77
CA GLN A 328 13.10 11.30 24.61
C GLN A 328 13.77 11.92 25.84
N SER A 329 14.64 12.89 25.65
CA SER A 329 15.17 13.73 26.73
C SER A 329 15.18 15.18 26.29
N SER A 330 14.80 16.05 27.19
CA SER A 330 14.85 17.49 27.03
C SER A 330 15.74 18.08 28.10
N ALA A 331 16.53 19.09 27.73
CA ALA A 331 17.35 19.85 28.65
C ALA A 331 17.15 21.34 28.38
N VAL A 332 16.86 22.11 29.43
CA VAL A 332 16.77 23.56 29.37
C VAL A 332 18.19 24.13 29.25
N LEU A 333 18.38 25.05 28.32
CA LEU A 333 19.71 25.61 28.01
C LEU A 333 20.01 26.94 28.70
N ASN A 334 18.97 27.75 28.94
CA ASN A 334 19.08 28.99 29.68
C ASN A 334 18.07 28.96 30.83
N THR A 335 18.60 29.09 32.05
CA THR A 335 17.78 29.06 33.28
C THR A 335 17.66 30.43 33.95
N GLU A 336 18.31 31.48 33.38
CA GLU A 336 18.36 32.83 33.98
C GLU A 336 16.93 33.42 34.16
N GLU A 337 16.02 33.11 33.25
CA GLU A 337 14.63 33.57 33.30
C GLU A 337 13.81 32.91 34.42
N TYR A 338 14.29 31.82 35.01
CA TYR A 338 13.55 30.97 35.96
C TYR A 338 14.12 31.01 37.38
N VAL A 339 15.16 31.84 37.65
CA VAL A 339 15.85 31.94 38.96
C VAL A 339 14.89 32.38 40.07
N GLU A 340 13.88 33.18 39.75
CA GLU A 340 12.84 33.66 40.70
C GLU A 340 11.53 32.90 40.60
N SER A 341 11.48 31.78 39.88
CA SER A 341 10.23 31.01 39.74
C SER A 341 9.86 30.33 41.05
N ILE A 342 8.56 30.37 41.38
CA ILE A 342 7.97 29.72 42.57
C ILE A 342 7.31 28.41 42.22
N GLU A 343 6.87 28.26 40.95
CA GLU A 343 6.23 27.06 40.40
C GLU A 343 7.10 26.47 39.28
N LEU A 344 6.84 25.18 38.95
CA LEU A 344 7.53 24.52 37.87
C LEU A 344 7.33 25.28 36.53
N PRO A 345 8.40 25.75 35.89
CA PRO A 345 8.28 26.43 34.59
C PRO A 345 7.64 25.55 33.50
N ASP A 346 7.01 26.20 32.52
CA ASP A 346 6.43 25.54 31.37
C ASP A 346 7.45 24.73 30.54
N VAL A 347 8.74 24.98 30.74
CA VAL A 347 9.85 24.24 30.13
C VAL A 347 10.74 23.70 31.25
N ALA A 348 10.94 22.40 31.29
CA ALA A 348 11.79 21.74 32.29
C ALA A 348 12.62 20.61 31.68
N ASP A 349 13.66 20.20 32.41
CA ASP A 349 14.42 19.01 32.06
C ASP A 349 13.57 17.77 32.30
N TYR A 350 13.52 16.87 31.32
CA TYR A 350 12.82 15.61 31.50
C TYR A 350 13.43 14.48 30.68
N ARG A 351 13.06 13.27 31.05
CA ARG A 351 13.30 12.03 30.29
C ARG A 351 12.02 11.24 30.22
N TRP A 352 11.66 10.84 29.00
CA TRP A 352 10.48 10.01 28.74
C TRP A 352 10.89 8.76 27.96
N ASN A 353 10.72 7.60 28.57
CA ASN A 353 10.88 6.32 27.90
C ASN A 353 9.50 5.86 27.41
N GLN A 354 9.35 5.75 26.10
CA GLN A 354 8.10 5.44 25.42
C GLN A 354 8.19 4.03 24.82
N TYR A 355 7.08 3.29 24.93
CA TYR A 355 6.87 2.05 24.24
C TYR A 355 5.58 2.17 23.46
N GLY A 356 5.57 1.77 22.19
CA GLY A 356 4.40 2.02 21.38
C GLY A 356 4.23 1.07 20.22
N ILE A 357 3.07 1.21 19.61
CA ILE A 357 2.66 0.50 18.41
C ILE A 357 2.24 1.51 17.35
N GLY A 358 2.61 1.25 16.12
CA GLY A 358 2.15 2.00 14.95
C GLY A 358 1.54 1.08 13.91
N TRP A 359 0.59 1.58 13.19
CA TRP A 359 -0.02 0.89 12.08
C TRP A 359 -0.12 1.82 10.87
N ASN A 360 0.30 1.29 9.71
CA ASN A 360 0.20 1.97 8.43
C ASN A 360 -0.59 1.07 7.48
N TRP A 361 -1.71 1.58 6.96
CA TRP A 361 -2.52 0.91 5.96
C TRP A 361 -2.54 1.71 4.67
N ASN A 362 -1.78 1.25 3.67
CA ASN A 362 -1.53 1.97 2.43
C ASN A 362 -2.16 1.23 1.24
N LYS A 363 -3.21 1.82 0.68
CA LYS A 363 -3.87 1.39 -0.56
C LYS A 363 -3.77 2.44 -1.68
N LEU A 364 -2.73 3.27 -1.65
CA LEU A 364 -2.44 4.21 -2.72
C LEU A 364 -1.97 3.45 -3.97
N ASP A 365 -2.36 3.94 -5.14
CA ASP A 365 -1.98 3.35 -6.44
C ASP A 365 -0.53 3.66 -6.84
N SER A 366 0.09 4.69 -6.28
CA SER A 366 1.48 5.07 -6.53
C SER A 366 2.15 5.60 -5.26
N PRO A 367 3.44 5.30 -5.02
CA PRO A 367 4.17 5.82 -3.86
C PRO A 367 4.51 7.31 -3.97
N TYR A 368 4.69 7.84 -5.18
CA TYR A 368 5.16 9.23 -5.40
C TYR A 368 4.07 10.18 -5.90
N PHE A 369 3.21 9.70 -6.80
CA PHE A 369 2.14 10.50 -7.41
C PHE A 369 0.81 9.76 -7.32
N PRO A 370 0.26 9.58 -6.10
CA PRO A 370 -0.99 8.87 -5.94
C PRO A 370 -2.15 9.65 -6.56
N ARG A 371 -2.98 8.94 -7.31
CA ARG A 371 -4.21 9.46 -7.90
C ARG A 371 -5.46 8.86 -7.27
N ARG A 372 -5.34 7.62 -6.75
CA ARG A 372 -6.44 6.87 -6.15
C ARG A 372 -5.99 6.14 -4.91
N GLY A 373 -6.93 5.89 -4.01
CA GLY A 373 -6.68 5.09 -2.84
C GLY A 373 -6.70 5.89 -1.55
N PHE A 374 -6.17 5.29 -0.50
CA PHE A 374 -6.07 5.91 0.81
C PHE A 374 -4.84 5.44 1.57
N LEU A 375 -4.42 6.26 2.51
CA LEU A 375 -3.39 5.96 3.50
C LEU A 375 -3.93 6.28 4.89
N ILE A 376 -3.86 5.32 5.79
CA ILE A 376 -4.14 5.51 7.22
C ILE A 376 -2.86 5.22 7.98
N THR A 377 -2.45 6.16 8.82
CA THR A 377 -1.32 5.98 9.72
C THR A 377 -1.78 6.26 11.14
N SER A 378 -1.47 5.39 12.08
CA SER A 378 -1.74 5.59 13.49
C SER A 378 -0.53 5.20 14.32
N GLU A 379 -0.35 5.88 15.44
CA GLU A 379 0.69 5.61 16.43
C GLU A 379 0.10 5.82 17.82
N PHE A 380 0.36 4.90 18.71
CA PHE A 380 0.06 5.02 20.13
C PHE A 380 1.30 4.66 20.93
N ALA A 381 1.63 5.47 21.92
CA ALA A 381 2.74 5.23 22.83
C ALA A 381 2.33 5.53 24.28
N LEU A 382 2.95 4.81 25.17
CA LEU A 382 2.84 5.02 26.61
C LEU A 382 4.22 4.86 27.25
N GLY A 383 4.39 5.46 28.41
CA GLY A 383 5.61 5.33 29.19
C GLY A 383 5.67 6.32 30.34
N ASN A 384 6.69 6.18 31.18
CA ASN A 384 6.89 7.06 32.30
C ASN A 384 7.80 8.23 31.91
N LYS A 385 7.31 9.45 32.14
CA LYS A 385 8.04 10.69 32.07
C LYS A 385 8.60 11.03 33.44
N LYS A 386 9.89 11.28 33.49
CA LYS A 386 10.57 11.73 34.69
C LYS A 386 11.10 13.15 34.48
N ILE A 387 10.59 14.10 35.24
CA ILE A 387 11.16 15.45 35.35
C ILE A 387 12.48 15.33 36.11
N ILE A 388 13.50 16.00 35.63
CA ILE A 388 14.84 15.99 36.22
C ILE A 388 15.08 17.35 36.83
N GLU A 389 15.43 17.37 38.12
CA GLU A 389 15.77 18.60 38.80
C GLU A 389 16.98 19.27 38.14
N ASN A 390 16.84 20.53 37.80
CA ASN A 390 17.87 21.35 37.19
C ASN A 390 18.42 22.32 38.25
N THR A 391 19.73 22.33 38.44
CA THR A 391 20.39 23.18 39.45
C THR A 391 20.25 24.68 39.19
N GLY A 392 19.84 25.07 38.01
CA GLY A 392 19.55 26.45 37.63
C GLY A 392 18.14 26.93 38.02
N PHE A 393 17.32 26.04 38.56
CA PHE A 393 15.99 26.37 39.10
C PHE A 393 16.00 26.36 40.62
N PRO A 394 15.20 27.21 41.26
CA PRO A 394 14.99 27.11 42.70
C PRO A 394 14.43 25.75 43.12
N PRO A 395 14.95 25.08 44.16
CA PRO A 395 14.44 23.76 44.58
C PRO A 395 12.94 23.77 44.92
N GLU A 396 12.42 24.91 45.30
CA GLU A 396 11.02 25.12 45.70
C GLU A 396 10.05 24.82 44.57
N VAL A 397 10.46 25.01 43.30
CA VAL A 397 9.60 24.76 42.11
C VAL A 397 9.23 23.27 41.95
N TYR A 398 9.95 22.37 42.60
CA TYR A 398 9.68 20.92 42.55
C TYR A 398 8.84 20.44 43.74
N VAL A 399 8.60 21.27 44.72
CA VAL A 399 7.84 20.90 45.93
C VAL A 399 6.39 20.66 45.55
N GLY A 400 5.87 19.45 45.87
CA GLY A 400 4.49 19.08 45.56
C GLY A 400 4.25 18.61 44.12
N VAL A 401 5.29 18.59 43.27
CA VAL A 401 5.23 18.09 41.91
C VAL A 401 5.56 16.59 41.88
N ASP A 402 4.70 15.76 41.28
CA ASP A 402 5.06 14.37 41.01
C ASP A 402 6.02 14.33 39.83
N LEU A 403 7.31 14.07 40.12
CA LEU A 403 8.38 14.06 39.14
C LEU A 403 8.36 12.84 38.22
N ASN A 404 7.55 11.81 38.49
CA ASN A 404 7.54 10.56 37.70
C ASN A 404 6.12 10.13 37.38
N THR A 405 5.60 10.64 36.29
CA THR A 405 4.19 10.47 35.90
C THR A 405 4.03 9.67 34.62
N PRO A 406 2.94 8.90 34.45
CA PRO A 406 2.66 8.25 33.18
C PRO A 406 2.31 9.27 32.12
N GLN A 407 2.82 9.05 30.90
CA GLN A 407 2.50 9.87 29.74
C GLN A 407 1.98 9.01 28.60
N TYR A 408 0.94 9.47 27.96
CA TYR A 408 0.30 8.84 26.80
C TYR A 408 0.42 9.75 25.60
N LEU A 409 0.60 9.14 24.43
CA LEU A 409 0.64 9.85 23.16
C LEU A 409 -0.14 9.06 22.12
N GLY A 410 -0.99 9.74 21.38
CA GLY A 410 -1.68 9.17 20.22
C GLY A 410 -1.57 10.10 19.03
N LYS A 411 -1.36 9.53 17.84
CA LYS A 411 -1.36 10.24 16.55
C LYS A 411 -2.12 9.44 15.52
N ALA A 412 -2.89 10.13 14.67
CA ALA A 412 -3.54 9.53 13.53
C ALA A 412 -3.51 10.47 12.33
N GLN A 413 -3.40 9.90 11.15
CA GLN A 413 -3.46 10.61 9.88
C GLN A 413 -4.24 9.76 8.87
N LEU A 414 -5.14 10.39 8.15
CA LEU A 414 -5.90 9.83 7.06
C LEU A 414 -5.64 10.65 5.80
N GLU A 415 -5.31 9.97 4.72
CA GLU A 415 -5.24 10.57 3.38
C GLU A 415 -6.16 9.81 2.43
N LYS A 416 -6.85 10.54 1.57
CA LYS A 416 -7.70 9.99 0.51
C LYS A 416 -7.41 10.71 -0.79
N HIS A 417 -7.10 9.93 -1.82
CA HIS A 417 -6.92 10.40 -3.20
C HIS A 417 -8.09 9.91 -4.04
N ILE A 418 -8.74 10.84 -4.72
CA ILE A 418 -9.92 10.60 -5.56
C ILE A 418 -9.59 11.07 -6.97
N PHE A 419 -9.57 10.12 -7.90
CA PHE A 419 -9.42 10.41 -9.32
C PHE A 419 -10.78 10.80 -9.90
N ILE A 420 -10.87 12.00 -10.51
CA ILE A 420 -12.08 12.48 -11.12
C ILE A 420 -11.98 12.33 -12.65
N LYS A 421 -10.91 12.87 -13.25
CA LYS A 421 -10.60 12.76 -14.69
C LYS A 421 -9.09 12.98 -14.89
N PRO A 422 -8.50 12.71 -16.07
CA PRO A 422 -7.04 12.77 -16.27
C PRO A 422 -6.37 14.06 -15.78
N SER A 423 -7.05 15.20 -15.88
CA SER A 423 -6.53 16.51 -15.46
C SER A 423 -7.01 16.94 -14.07
N TRP A 424 -7.85 16.16 -13.39
CA TRP A 424 -8.47 16.55 -12.13
C TRP A 424 -8.48 15.40 -11.13
N GLY A 425 -8.01 15.70 -9.94
CA GLY A 425 -8.10 14.81 -8.78
C GLY A 425 -8.31 15.62 -7.51
N MET A 426 -8.76 14.96 -6.45
CA MET A 426 -8.92 15.56 -5.14
C MET A 426 -8.08 14.80 -4.13
N TRP A 427 -7.33 15.54 -3.32
CA TRP A 427 -6.59 15.02 -2.19
C TRP A 427 -7.17 15.60 -0.89
N LEU A 428 -7.61 14.70 -0.03
CA LEU A 428 -8.11 15.02 1.31
C LEU A 428 -7.14 14.47 2.34
N ARG A 429 -6.76 15.28 3.31
CA ARG A 429 -5.92 14.89 4.44
C ARG A 429 -6.50 15.40 5.74
N ALA A 430 -6.59 14.52 6.72
CA ALA A 430 -6.92 14.85 8.09
C ALA A 430 -5.84 14.25 9.01
N SER A 431 -5.39 15.01 9.99
CA SER A 431 -4.43 14.52 10.99
C SER A 431 -4.78 15.10 12.36
N GLY A 432 -4.52 14.31 13.39
CA GLY A 432 -4.73 14.71 14.77
C GLY A 432 -3.81 13.95 15.72
N GLY A 433 -3.62 14.48 16.90
CA GLY A 433 -2.86 13.83 17.94
C GLY A 433 -3.26 14.35 19.31
N PHE A 434 -2.97 13.56 20.32
CA PHE A 434 -3.09 13.96 21.72
C PHE A 434 -1.84 13.52 22.49
N THR A 435 -1.50 14.28 23.49
CA THR A 435 -0.56 13.88 24.54
C THR A 435 -1.21 14.20 25.89
N GLN A 436 -1.04 13.31 26.85
CA GLN A 436 -1.62 13.44 28.17
C GLN A 436 -0.60 13.07 29.24
N ASN A 437 -0.41 13.99 30.19
CA ASN A 437 0.43 13.84 31.36
C ASN A 437 -0.04 14.83 32.42
N GLU A 438 0.15 14.58 33.72
CA GLU A 438 -0.19 15.48 34.79
C GLU A 438 0.61 16.78 34.75
N ASN A 439 1.90 16.68 34.41
CA ASN A 439 2.81 17.81 34.29
C ASN A 439 3.19 18.00 32.81
N LEU A 440 2.24 18.49 32.01
CA LEU A 440 2.45 18.71 30.59
C LEU A 440 3.29 19.99 30.37
N LEU A 441 4.40 19.86 29.66
CA LEU A 441 5.36 20.95 29.41
C LEU A 441 5.26 21.45 27.96
N LEU A 442 5.61 22.69 27.68
CA LEU A 442 5.65 23.25 26.32
C LEU A 442 6.58 22.48 25.39
N ASN A 443 7.68 21.96 25.91
CA ASN A 443 8.64 21.13 25.15
C ASN A 443 8.17 19.69 24.91
N ASP A 444 6.97 19.31 25.43
CA ASP A 444 6.24 18.06 25.13
C ASP A 444 5.22 18.18 24.00
N LEU A 445 4.75 19.40 23.74
CA LEU A 445 3.60 19.64 22.89
C LEU A 445 3.89 19.37 21.41
N PHE A 446 2.84 19.02 20.67
CA PHE A 446 2.91 18.96 19.23
C PHE A 446 3.05 20.35 18.63
N ARG A 447 3.92 20.45 17.64
CA ARG A 447 4.10 21.67 16.88
C ARG A 447 3.32 21.59 15.58
N LEU A 448 2.55 22.64 15.31
CA LEU A 448 1.84 22.83 14.06
C LEU A 448 2.47 24.03 13.35
N GLY A 449 2.76 23.87 12.05
CA GLY A 449 3.35 24.91 11.20
C GLY A 449 4.27 24.33 10.14
N GLY A 450 4.70 25.17 9.21
CA GLY A 450 5.60 24.82 8.11
C GLY A 450 4.94 24.10 6.94
N LEU A 451 5.75 23.71 5.97
CA LEU A 451 5.30 23.17 4.67
C LEU A 451 4.51 21.86 4.76
N LYS A 452 4.74 21.06 5.82
CA LYS A 452 4.17 19.71 5.95
C LYS A 452 2.91 19.65 6.83
N SER A 453 2.58 20.70 7.58
CA SER A 453 1.39 20.70 8.45
C SER A 453 0.40 21.82 8.07
N ASN A 454 0.65 23.05 8.46
CA ASN A 454 -0.24 24.18 8.23
C ASN A 454 0.52 25.30 7.50
N ARG A 455 0.20 25.55 6.24
CA ARG A 455 0.82 26.63 5.48
C ARG A 455 0.34 27.99 5.98
N GLY A 456 1.24 28.94 6.16
CA GLY A 456 0.91 30.30 6.61
C GLY A 456 1.06 30.53 8.12
N PHE A 457 1.47 29.52 8.89
CA PHE A 457 1.88 29.65 10.30
C PHE A 457 3.33 29.18 10.42
N ASN A 458 4.20 30.04 10.91
CA ASN A 458 5.59 29.73 11.23
C ASN A 458 5.75 29.54 12.73
#